data_c0356ac949ad0fa278fc0886e515459c
#
_entry.id   c0356ac949ad0fa278fc0886e515459c
#
_cell.length_a   1.000
_cell.length_b   1.000
_cell.length_c   1.000
_cell.angle_alpha   90.00
_cell.angle_beta   90.00
_cell.angle_gamma   90.00
#
_symmetry.space_group_name_H-M   'P 1'
#
loop_
_entity.id
_entity.type
_entity.pdbx_description
1 polymer ?
#
loop_
_entity_poly.entity_id
_entity_poly.type
_entity_poly.pdbx_seq_one_letter_code
_entity_poly.pdbx_strand_id
1 'polypeptide(L)'
;MQLGMLFAASAYIIWGLFPLYFHALQQVAPLEILLHRIAWALLFLVVVLTVRQQWGWVPKVVRQPKVLLGFAASSLLLSVNWFIYIWSVNNGHVIDSSLGYFMNPLVNVLLGFVFLHERMRPLQWAAVAIAAGAVLWLTWMAGHPPYIGLVLAFSFGSYGLLRKTAALGALEGLSLETILLFPFAFAYLAWLAYQGQNAFVQSALPAQCLIAAAGPITAVPLLLFAAGARRIPMSTLGLLQYIAPSLQLLLGVLFFGESFGARAPGFFAIWAALAVYSLEGLWQAWAARERAQAP
;
A
#
# COMPACT_ATOMS: atom_id res chain seq x y z
N MET A 1 16.48 -11.73 3.20
CA MET A 1 15.92 -11.15 1.97
C MET A 1 14.66 -11.89 1.50
N GLN A 2 14.66 -13.23 1.32
CA GLN A 2 13.48 -13.99 0.86
C GLN A 2 12.21 -13.76 1.69
N LEU A 3 12.30 -13.80 3.02
CA LEU A 3 11.16 -13.56 3.90
C LEU A 3 10.58 -12.13 3.74
N GLY A 4 11.43 -11.14 3.49
CA GLY A 4 10.97 -9.76 3.24
C GLY A 4 10.23 -9.63 1.92
N MET A 5 10.69 -10.30 0.86
CA MET A 5 9.99 -10.38 -0.42
C MET A 5 8.65 -11.10 -0.30
N LEU A 6 8.60 -12.21 0.46
CA LEU A 6 7.36 -12.93 0.72
C LEU A 6 6.33 -12.03 1.42
N PHE A 7 6.73 -11.31 2.47
CA PHE A 7 5.86 -10.38 3.18
C PHE A 7 5.33 -9.27 2.26
N ALA A 8 6.21 -8.63 1.48
CA ALA A 8 5.81 -7.59 0.56
C ALA A 8 4.87 -8.13 -0.54
N ALA A 9 5.21 -9.24 -1.17
CA ALA A 9 4.37 -9.86 -2.19
C ALA A 9 3.00 -10.25 -1.65
N SER A 10 2.93 -10.84 -0.44
CA SER A 10 1.65 -11.17 0.21
C SER A 10 0.80 -9.93 0.46
N ALA A 11 1.41 -8.82 0.92
CA ALA A 11 0.70 -7.55 1.09
C ALA A 11 0.08 -7.05 -0.23
N TYR A 12 0.87 -7.07 -1.31
CA TYR A 12 0.42 -6.61 -2.63
C TYR A 12 -0.61 -7.53 -3.27
N ILE A 13 -0.54 -8.84 -3.02
CA ILE A 13 -1.59 -9.80 -3.44
C ILE A 13 -2.91 -9.46 -2.72
N ILE A 14 -2.88 -9.26 -1.41
CA ILE A 14 -4.08 -8.89 -0.64
C ILE A 14 -4.66 -7.57 -1.16
N TRP A 15 -3.83 -6.54 -1.39
CA TRP A 15 -4.31 -5.27 -1.97
C TRP A 15 -4.79 -5.41 -3.41
N GLY A 16 -4.22 -6.34 -4.18
CA GLY A 16 -4.69 -6.68 -5.52
C GLY A 16 -6.11 -7.25 -5.54
N LEU A 17 -6.52 -7.93 -4.46
CA LEU A 17 -7.85 -8.52 -4.29
C LEU A 17 -8.87 -7.54 -3.68
N PHE A 18 -8.48 -6.34 -3.27
CA PHE A 18 -9.38 -5.34 -2.66
C PHE A 18 -10.60 -4.97 -3.50
N PRO A 19 -10.56 -4.93 -4.85
CA PRO A 19 -11.76 -4.66 -5.64
C PRO A 19 -12.91 -5.61 -5.33
N LEU A 20 -12.66 -6.88 -5.04
CA LEU A 20 -13.70 -7.85 -4.65
C LEU A 20 -14.35 -7.48 -3.32
N TYR A 21 -13.55 -7.06 -2.34
CA TYR A 21 -14.04 -6.63 -1.05
C TYR A 21 -14.86 -5.33 -1.16
N PHE A 22 -14.37 -4.32 -1.88
CA PHE A 22 -15.10 -3.06 -2.04
C PHE A 22 -16.36 -3.22 -2.87
N HIS A 23 -16.36 -4.13 -3.84
CA HIS A 23 -17.59 -4.45 -4.59
C HIS A 23 -18.68 -5.01 -3.68
N ALA A 24 -18.32 -5.83 -2.68
CA ALA A 24 -19.28 -6.33 -1.70
C ALA A 24 -19.84 -5.22 -0.76
N LEU A 25 -19.16 -4.07 -0.66
CA LEU A 25 -19.55 -2.92 0.16
C LEU A 25 -19.94 -1.68 -0.67
N GLN A 26 -20.29 -1.84 -1.94
CA GLN A 26 -20.59 -0.73 -2.86
C GLN A 26 -21.76 0.18 -2.40
N GLN A 27 -22.60 -0.30 -1.46
CA GLN A 27 -23.71 0.48 -0.90
C GLN A 27 -23.29 1.39 0.25
N VAL A 28 -22.08 1.25 0.78
CA VAL A 28 -21.54 2.05 1.88
C VAL A 28 -20.70 3.18 1.31
N ALA A 29 -20.85 4.39 1.82
CA ALA A 29 -20.07 5.54 1.37
C ALA A 29 -18.56 5.28 1.52
N PRO A 30 -17.72 5.58 0.51
CA PRO A 30 -16.28 5.29 0.54
C PRO A 30 -15.56 5.88 1.75
N LEU A 31 -15.92 7.10 2.17
CA LEU A 31 -15.35 7.74 3.36
C LEU A 31 -15.71 6.94 4.62
N GLU A 32 -16.95 6.46 4.73
CA GLU A 32 -17.40 5.69 5.88
C GLU A 32 -16.68 4.32 5.95
N ILE A 33 -16.48 3.65 4.80
CA ILE A 33 -15.66 2.44 4.73
C ILE A 33 -14.25 2.73 5.27
N LEU A 34 -13.63 3.84 4.86
CA LEU A 34 -12.30 4.23 5.33
C LEU A 34 -12.26 4.40 6.85
N LEU A 35 -13.23 5.09 7.43
CA LEU A 35 -13.26 5.35 8.86
C LEU A 35 -13.52 4.08 9.67
N HIS A 36 -14.39 3.19 9.18
CA HIS A 36 -14.55 1.85 9.75
C HIS A 36 -13.26 1.03 9.64
N ARG A 37 -12.53 1.11 8.54
CA ARG A 37 -11.21 0.45 8.42
C ARG A 37 -10.25 0.90 9.52
N ILE A 38 -10.20 2.19 9.85
CA ILE A 38 -9.36 2.71 10.95
C ILE A 38 -9.85 2.18 12.31
N ALA A 39 -11.15 2.28 12.58
CA ALA A 39 -11.71 1.88 13.86
C ALA A 39 -11.57 0.38 14.14
N TRP A 40 -11.94 -0.46 13.16
CA TRP A 40 -11.83 -1.92 13.28
C TRP A 40 -10.38 -2.41 13.23
N ALA A 41 -9.48 -1.71 12.50
CA ALA A 41 -8.06 -2.02 12.53
C ALA A 41 -7.46 -1.74 13.91
N LEU A 42 -7.83 -0.64 14.57
CA LEU A 42 -7.40 -0.37 15.94
C LEU A 42 -7.86 -1.48 16.88
N LEU A 43 -9.14 -1.87 16.82
CA LEU A 43 -9.66 -2.95 17.66
C LEU A 43 -8.89 -4.26 17.42
N PHE A 44 -8.67 -4.63 16.16
CA PHE A 44 -7.89 -5.81 15.79
C PHE A 44 -6.46 -5.75 16.35
N LEU A 45 -5.78 -4.61 16.21
CA LEU A 45 -4.40 -4.42 16.69
C LEU A 45 -4.32 -4.44 18.21
N VAL A 46 -5.31 -3.85 18.91
CA VAL A 46 -5.42 -3.92 20.39
C VAL A 46 -5.57 -5.36 20.84
N VAL A 47 -6.42 -6.15 20.20
CA VAL A 47 -6.56 -7.58 20.50
C VAL A 47 -5.23 -8.32 20.29
N VAL A 48 -4.57 -8.10 19.15
CA VAL A 48 -3.28 -8.74 18.84
C VAL A 48 -2.19 -8.35 19.85
N LEU A 49 -2.07 -7.06 20.20
CA LEU A 49 -1.12 -6.57 21.19
C LEU A 49 -1.38 -7.16 22.57
N THR A 50 -2.65 -7.28 22.96
CA THR A 50 -3.06 -7.82 24.27
C THR A 50 -2.77 -9.32 24.35
N VAL A 51 -3.16 -10.10 23.33
CA VAL A 51 -2.89 -11.54 23.27
C VAL A 51 -1.37 -11.81 23.26
N ARG A 52 -0.59 -10.98 22.58
CA ARG A 52 0.87 -11.10 22.52
C ARG A 52 1.59 -10.44 23.69
N GLN A 53 0.87 -9.78 24.58
CA GLN A 53 1.40 -9.03 25.74
C GLN A 53 2.50 -8.00 25.32
N GLN A 54 2.33 -7.37 24.17
CA GLN A 54 3.33 -6.47 23.58
C GLN A 54 2.98 -4.99 23.80
N TRP A 55 2.66 -4.58 25.02
CA TRP A 55 2.35 -3.18 25.36
C TRP A 55 3.55 -2.39 25.89
N GLY A 56 4.69 -3.04 26.16
CA GLY A 56 5.86 -2.43 26.80
C GLY A 56 6.52 -1.29 26.02
N TRP A 57 6.16 -1.06 24.75
CA TRP A 57 6.65 0.03 23.94
C TRP A 57 5.95 1.37 24.23
N VAL A 58 4.69 1.35 24.69
CA VAL A 58 3.86 2.55 24.89
C VAL A 58 4.52 3.58 25.82
N PRO A 59 4.92 3.23 27.06
CA PRO A 59 5.52 4.22 27.97
C PRO A 59 6.86 4.75 27.46
N LYS A 60 7.57 3.98 26.62
CA LYS A 60 8.83 4.41 26.00
C LYS A 60 8.59 5.44 24.92
N VAL A 61 7.59 5.23 24.06
CA VAL A 61 7.26 6.09 22.91
C VAL A 61 6.68 7.42 23.36
N VAL A 62 5.79 7.44 24.35
CA VAL A 62 5.21 8.69 24.88
C VAL A 62 6.29 9.65 25.39
N ARG A 63 7.43 9.14 25.84
CA ARG A 63 8.58 9.95 26.28
C ARG A 63 9.54 10.35 25.16
N GLN A 64 9.28 9.94 23.92
CA GLN A 64 10.14 10.20 22.77
C GLN A 64 9.44 11.03 21.70
N PRO A 65 9.42 12.37 21.80
CA PRO A 65 8.67 13.23 20.89
C PRO A 65 9.12 13.08 19.44
N LYS A 66 10.39 12.79 19.17
CA LYS A 66 10.88 12.56 17.81
C LYS A 66 10.25 11.31 17.18
N VAL A 67 10.05 10.24 17.94
CA VAL A 67 9.39 9.03 17.46
C VAL A 67 7.91 9.31 17.20
N LEU A 68 7.23 9.99 18.14
CA LEU A 68 5.82 10.40 17.95
C LEU A 68 5.65 11.26 16.69
N LEU A 69 6.51 12.25 16.46
CA LEU A 69 6.47 13.09 15.27
C LEU A 69 6.70 12.27 13.99
N GLY A 70 7.62 11.32 14.00
CA GLY A 70 7.84 10.43 12.86
C GLY A 70 6.60 9.61 12.51
N PHE A 71 5.91 9.06 13.54
CA PHE A 71 4.67 8.30 13.32
C PHE A 71 3.46 9.21 13.03
N ALA A 72 3.41 10.42 13.56
CA ALA A 72 2.42 11.42 13.15
C ALA A 72 2.59 11.81 11.67
N ALA A 73 3.83 11.99 11.22
CA ALA A 73 4.12 12.24 9.80
C ALA A 73 3.71 11.05 8.91
N SER A 74 4.01 9.81 9.30
CA SER A 74 3.59 8.63 8.53
C SER A 74 2.06 8.47 8.50
N SER A 75 1.37 8.72 9.63
CA SER A 75 -0.10 8.73 9.71
C SER A 75 -0.70 9.79 8.80
N LEU A 76 -0.12 10.99 8.78
CA LEU A 76 -0.56 12.09 7.91
C LEU A 76 -0.39 11.72 6.43
N LEU A 77 0.78 11.20 6.04
CA LEU A 77 1.03 10.77 4.66
C LEU A 77 0.04 9.68 4.21
N LEU A 78 -0.24 8.72 5.09
CA LEU A 78 -1.22 7.67 4.82
C LEU A 78 -2.64 8.24 4.71
N SER A 79 -3.01 9.19 5.57
CA SER A 79 -4.31 9.86 5.54
C SER A 79 -4.50 10.69 4.29
N VAL A 80 -3.47 11.46 3.88
CA VAL A 80 -3.47 12.23 2.63
C VAL A 80 -3.62 11.29 1.43
N ASN A 81 -2.86 10.19 1.40
CA ASN A 81 -2.96 9.19 0.35
C ASN A 81 -4.39 8.65 0.22
N TRP A 82 -4.99 8.21 1.32
CA TRP A 82 -6.35 7.65 1.32
C TRP A 82 -7.40 8.70 0.99
N PHE A 83 -7.27 9.92 1.52
CA PHE A 83 -8.20 11.02 1.24
C PHE A 83 -8.19 11.39 -0.26
N ILE A 84 -7.00 11.59 -0.84
CA ILE A 84 -6.87 11.92 -2.26
C ILE A 84 -7.41 10.79 -3.15
N TYR A 85 -7.15 9.53 -2.77
CA TYR A 85 -7.71 8.39 -3.50
C TYR A 85 -9.24 8.39 -3.49
N ILE A 86 -9.86 8.54 -2.31
CA ILE A 86 -11.32 8.58 -2.17
C ILE A 86 -11.90 9.78 -2.92
N TRP A 87 -11.28 10.95 -2.74
CA TRP A 87 -11.69 12.15 -3.43
C TRP A 87 -11.65 11.96 -4.96
N SER A 88 -10.60 11.39 -5.49
CA SER A 88 -10.43 11.17 -6.93
C SER A 88 -11.49 10.20 -7.48
N VAL A 89 -11.80 9.12 -6.75
CA VAL A 89 -12.84 8.17 -7.14
C VAL A 89 -14.22 8.84 -7.17
N ASN A 90 -14.55 9.63 -6.14
CA ASN A 90 -15.86 10.29 -6.02
C ASN A 90 -16.06 11.46 -7.01
N ASN A 91 -14.97 12.03 -7.53
CA ASN A 91 -15.01 13.14 -8.50
C ASN A 91 -14.72 12.69 -9.95
N GLY A 92 -14.75 11.39 -10.24
CA GLY A 92 -14.58 10.88 -11.60
C GLY A 92 -13.12 10.83 -12.10
N HIS A 93 -12.13 11.04 -11.21
CA HIS A 93 -10.70 10.98 -11.53
C HIS A 93 -10.07 9.58 -11.29
N VAL A 94 -10.84 8.52 -11.58
CA VAL A 94 -10.39 7.12 -11.36
C VAL A 94 -9.14 6.79 -12.19
N ILE A 95 -9.06 7.27 -13.43
CA ILE A 95 -7.91 7.06 -14.30
C ILE A 95 -6.65 7.68 -13.70
N ASP A 96 -6.74 8.90 -13.16
CA ASP A 96 -5.62 9.61 -12.54
C ASP A 96 -5.10 8.90 -11.29
N SER A 97 -6.02 8.42 -10.45
CA SER A 97 -5.64 7.63 -9.27
C SER A 97 -4.99 6.30 -9.66
N SER A 98 -5.46 5.66 -10.73
CA SER A 98 -4.85 4.44 -11.26
C SER A 98 -3.42 4.67 -11.72
N LEU A 99 -3.13 5.78 -12.41
CA LEU A 99 -1.77 6.17 -12.79
C LEU A 99 -0.84 6.27 -11.57
N GLY A 100 -1.35 6.74 -10.43
CA GLY A 100 -0.59 6.80 -9.17
C GLY A 100 -0.05 5.44 -8.74
N TYR A 101 -0.83 4.38 -8.89
CA TYR A 101 -0.38 3.02 -8.56
C TYR A 101 0.76 2.52 -9.46
N PHE A 102 0.81 2.97 -10.71
CA PHE A 102 1.93 2.67 -11.61
C PHE A 102 3.15 3.54 -11.36
N MET A 103 2.96 4.75 -10.83
CA MET A 103 4.06 5.67 -10.48
C MET A 103 4.71 5.32 -9.14
N ASN A 104 3.96 4.75 -8.19
CA ASN A 104 4.44 4.38 -6.86
C ASN A 104 5.76 3.56 -6.88
N PRO A 105 5.91 2.51 -7.70
CA PRO A 105 7.15 1.73 -7.76
C PRO A 105 8.35 2.57 -8.15
N LEU A 106 8.17 3.48 -9.12
CA LEU A 106 9.25 4.38 -9.56
C LEU A 106 9.64 5.37 -8.47
N VAL A 107 8.66 5.90 -7.72
CA VAL A 107 8.91 6.77 -6.56
C VAL A 107 9.64 6.00 -5.46
N ASN A 108 9.28 4.74 -5.18
CA ASN A 108 9.99 3.90 -4.22
C ASN A 108 11.45 3.69 -4.61
N VAL A 109 11.73 3.43 -5.90
CA VAL A 109 13.09 3.34 -6.44
C VAL A 109 13.84 4.65 -6.26
N LEU A 110 13.22 5.78 -6.61
CA LEU A 110 13.80 7.11 -6.47
C LEU A 110 14.14 7.41 -4.99
N LEU A 111 13.22 7.15 -4.07
CA LEU A 111 13.43 7.37 -2.64
C LEU A 111 14.53 6.46 -2.07
N GLY A 112 14.58 5.19 -2.51
CA GLY A 112 15.65 4.27 -2.16
C GLY A 112 17.03 4.76 -2.64
N PHE A 113 17.10 5.23 -3.88
CA PHE A 113 18.33 5.77 -4.46
C PHE A 113 18.78 7.06 -3.75
N VAL A 114 17.88 8.04 -3.58
CA VAL A 114 18.22 9.37 -3.06
C VAL A 114 18.48 9.34 -1.55
N PHE A 115 17.60 8.72 -0.75
CA PHE A 115 17.65 8.80 0.72
C PHE A 115 18.38 7.63 1.37
N LEU A 116 18.33 6.45 0.77
CA LEU A 116 18.97 5.25 1.34
C LEU A 116 20.27 4.88 0.62
N HIS A 117 20.65 5.65 -0.41
CA HIS A 117 21.83 5.41 -1.24
C HIS A 117 21.90 3.99 -1.80
N GLU A 118 20.73 3.41 -2.12
CA GLU A 118 20.62 2.09 -2.73
C GLU A 118 21.27 2.10 -4.12
N ARG A 119 22.20 1.17 -4.35
CA ARG A 119 22.87 1.02 -5.64
C ARG A 119 22.19 -0.07 -6.45
N MET A 120 21.71 0.29 -7.63
CA MET A 120 21.11 -0.64 -8.58
C MET A 120 22.11 -1.06 -9.63
N ARG A 121 21.96 -2.28 -10.11
CA ARG A 121 22.75 -2.82 -11.22
C ARG A 121 22.22 -2.34 -12.57
N PRO A 122 23.01 -2.44 -13.67
CA PRO A 122 22.58 -1.96 -14.98
C PRO A 122 21.26 -2.57 -15.47
N LEU A 123 21.05 -3.87 -15.26
CA LEU A 123 19.78 -4.53 -15.67
C LEU A 123 18.59 -4.08 -14.81
N GLN A 124 18.79 -3.74 -13.54
CA GLN A 124 17.75 -3.16 -12.71
C GLN A 124 17.39 -1.74 -13.19
N TRP A 125 18.38 -0.94 -13.58
CA TRP A 125 18.16 0.36 -14.22
C TRP A 125 17.40 0.23 -15.54
N ALA A 126 17.71 -0.79 -16.36
CA ALA A 126 16.96 -1.07 -17.59
C ALA A 126 15.49 -1.38 -17.29
N ALA A 127 15.21 -2.21 -16.26
CA ALA A 127 13.84 -2.50 -15.83
C ALA A 127 13.10 -1.23 -15.37
N VAL A 128 13.75 -0.37 -14.60
CA VAL A 128 13.20 0.93 -14.17
C VAL A 128 12.93 1.84 -15.35
N ALA A 129 13.82 1.89 -16.34
CA ALA A 129 13.64 2.69 -17.55
C ALA A 129 12.45 2.21 -18.40
N ILE A 130 12.28 0.88 -18.54
CA ILE A 130 11.11 0.29 -19.23
C ILE A 130 9.81 0.66 -18.49
N ALA A 131 9.79 0.51 -17.17
CA ALA A 131 8.62 0.86 -16.35
C ALA A 131 8.31 2.36 -16.43
N ALA A 132 9.33 3.22 -16.37
CA ALA A 132 9.17 4.67 -16.52
C ALA A 132 8.62 5.05 -17.89
N GLY A 133 9.13 4.42 -18.98
CA GLY A 133 8.60 4.60 -20.32
C GLY A 133 7.13 4.20 -20.44
N ALA A 134 6.74 3.08 -19.82
CA ALA A 134 5.35 2.65 -19.78
C ALA A 134 4.44 3.63 -19.03
N VAL A 135 4.88 4.15 -17.89
CA VAL A 135 4.14 5.16 -17.12
C VAL A 135 4.02 6.48 -17.89
N LEU A 136 5.09 6.94 -18.54
CA LEU A 136 5.07 8.14 -19.38
C LEU A 136 4.10 7.98 -20.57
N TRP A 137 4.11 6.81 -21.21
CA TRP A 137 3.18 6.51 -22.29
C TRP A 137 1.71 6.49 -21.81
N LEU A 138 1.41 5.85 -20.66
CA LEU A 138 0.07 5.86 -20.06
C LEU A 138 -0.36 7.28 -19.67
N THR A 139 0.56 8.09 -19.15
CA THR A 139 0.33 9.51 -18.82
C THR A 139 0.03 10.32 -20.08
N TRP A 140 0.78 10.12 -21.15
CA TRP A 140 0.55 10.81 -22.41
C TRP A 140 -0.82 10.45 -22.98
N MET A 141 -1.23 9.19 -22.91
CA MET A 141 -2.58 8.76 -23.32
C MET A 141 -3.70 9.40 -22.48
N ALA A 142 -3.44 9.74 -21.21
CA ALA A 142 -4.41 10.43 -20.35
C ALA A 142 -4.64 11.88 -20.79
N GLY A 143 -3.71 12.51 -21.53
CA GLY A 143 -3.86 13.83 -22.12
C GLY A 143 -3.68 15.03 -21.17
N HIS A 144 -3.35 14.79 -19.90
CA HIS A 144 -3.10 15.85 -18.89
C HIS A 144 -2.04 15.43 -17.86
N PRO A 145 -1.40 16.39 -17.17
CA PRO A 145 -0.42 16.09 -16.14
C PRO A 145 -1.03 15.28 -14.97
N PRO A 146 -0.36 14.22 -14.49
CA PRO A 146 -0.92 13.27 -13.54
C PRO A 146 -0.76 13.75 -12.08
N TYR A 147 -1.26 14.94 -11.72
CA TYR A 147 -1.07 15.52 -10.39
C TYR A 147 -1.58 14.61 -9.26
N ILE A 148 -2.77 14.03 -9.43
CA ILE A 148 -3.36 13.09 -8.46
C ILE A 148 -2.45 11.87 -8.30
N GLY A 149 -2.01 11.29 -9.41
CA GLY A 149 -1.09 10.15 -9.43
C GLY A 149 0.23 10.46 -8.72
N LEU A 150 0.80 11.64 -8.94
CA LEU A 150 2.03 12.07 -8.26
C LEU A 150 1.83 12.21 -6.75
N VAL A 151 0.74 12.86 -6.30
CA VAL A 151 0.45 12.98 -4.86
C VAL A 151 0.28 11.61 -4.22
N LEU A 152 -0.46 10.70 -4.87
CA LEU A 152 -0.63 9.33 -4.39
C LEU A 152 0.71 8.58 -4.32
N ALA A 153 1.53 8.68 -5.37
CA ALA A 153 2.82 8.00 -5.43
C ALA A 153 3.80 8.53 -4.38
N PHE A 154 3.95 9.84 -4.25
CA PHE A 154 4.86 10.42 -3.27
C PHE A 154 4.40 10.24 -1.83
N SER A 155 3.10 10.37 -1.54
CA SER A 155 2.59 10.15 -0.18
C SER A 155 2.79 8.71 0.28
N PHE A 156 2.46 7.72 -0.57
CA PHE A 156 2.64 6.31 -0.20
C PHE A 156 4.11 5.87 -0.23
N GLY A 157 4.91 6.34 -1.19
CA GLY A 157 6.33 6.07 -1.23
C GLY A 157 7.07 6.63 -0.01
N SER A 158 6.76 7.88 0.38
CA SER A 158 7.31 8.50 1.59
C SER A 158 6.85 7.78 2.86
N TYR A 159 5.58 7.33 2.92
CA TYR A 159 5.11 6.45 3.98
C TYR A 159 5.96 5.17 4.06
N GLY A 160 6.23 4.51 2.94
CA GLY A 160 7.07 3.33 2.87
C GLY A 160 8.49 3.57 3.37
N LEU A 161 9.10 4.71 3.01
CA LEU A 161 10.42 5.12 3.48
C LEU A 161 10.43 5.35 5.01
N LEU A 162 9.43 6.06 5.54
CA LEU A 162 9.30 6.26 6.99
C LEU A 162 9.11 4.93 7.72
N ARG A 163 8.30 4.02 7.19
CA ARG A 163 8.10 2.68 7.79
C ARG A 163 9.36 1.82 7.75
N LYS A 164 10.18 1.95 6.71
CA LYS A 164 11.46 1.26 6.58
C LYS A 164 12.46 1.73 7.64
N THR A 165 12.51 3.04 7.91
CA THR A 165 13.46 3.67 8.83
C THR A 165 12.90 3.87 10.25
N ALA A 166 11.64 3.50 10.50
CA ALA A 166 10.95 3.72 11.77
C ALA A 166 11.62 3.01 12.95
N ALA A 167 11.59 3.65 14.12
CA ALA A 167 12.13 3.10 15.37
C ALA A 167 11.32 1.92 15.91
N LEU A 168 9.99 1.92 15.69
CA LEU A 168 9.10 0.84 16.12
C LEU A 168 8.99 -0.25 15.06
N GLY A 169 8.68 -1.47 15.50
CA GLY A 169 8.35 -2.61 14.65
C GLY A 169 7.10 -2.40 13.78
N ALA A 170 6.75 -3.43 13.00
CA ALA A 170 5.57 -3.36 12.14
C ALA A 170 4.28 -3.25 12.95
N LEU A 171 4.13 -4.07 14.00
CA LEU A 171 2.92 -4.12 14.83
C LEU A 171 2.77 -2.85 15.68
N GLU A 172 3.80 -2.51 16.46
CA GLU A 172 3.78 -1.34 17.34
C GLU A 172 3.58 -0.04 16.55
N GLY A 173 4.28 0.09 15.42
CA GLY A 173 4.19 1.28 14.59
C GLY A 173 2.82 1.44 13.94
N LEU A 174 2.23 0.37 13.37
CA LEU A 174 0.87 0.44 12.82
C LEU A 174 -0.16 0.75 13.91
N SER A 175 0.02 0.18 15.10
CA SER A 175 -0.86 0.47 16.24
C SER A 175 -0.79 1.95 16.63
N LEU A 176 0.40 2.54 16.68
CA LEU A 176 0.55 3.96 16.99
C LEU A 176 -0.08 4.84 15.91
N GLU A 177 0.16 4.55 14.62
CA GLU A 177 -0.48 5.26 13.50
C GLU A 177 -2.00 5.22 13.59
N THR A 178 -2.55 4.05 13.87
CA THR A 178 -4.01 3.85 13.97
C THR A 178 -4.59 4.54 15.20
N ILE A 179 -3.87 4.53 16.34
CA ILE A 179 -4.25 5.29 17.56
C ILE A 179 -4.32 6.79 17.27
N LEU A 180 -3.37 7.33 16.51
CA LEU A 180 -3.35 8.76 16.15
C LEU A 180 -4.51 9.14 15.21
N LEU A 181 -4.94 8.24 14.34
CA LEU A 181 -6.06 8.48 13.40
C LEU A 181 -7.44 8.21 14.02
N PHE A 182 -7.51 7.34 15.02
CA PHE A 182 -8.78 6.88 15.59
C PHE A 182 -9.68 8.00 16.13
N PRO A 183 -9.19 9.03 16.84
CA PRO A 183 -10.06 10.08 17.36
C PRO A 183 -10.89 10.77 16.26
N PHE A 184 -10.28 11.01 15.10
CA PHE A 184 -10.96 11.61 13.93
C PHE A 184 -11.98 10.66 13.33
N ALA A 185 -11.60 9.39 13.16
CA ALA A 185 -12.49 8.36 12.65
C ALA A 185 -13.69 8.15 13.58
N PHE A 186 -13.45 8.06 14.88
CA PHE A 186 -14.50 7.87 15.88
C PHE A 186 -15.46 9.06 15.94
N ALA A 187 -14.93 10.30 15.94
CA ALA A 187 -15.75 11.50 15.99
C ALA A 187 -16.72 11.57 14.79
N TYR A 188 -16.24 11.28 13.59
CA TYR A 188 -17.08 11.29 12.39
C TYR A 188 -18.09 10.14 12.36
N LEU A 189 -17.69 8.93 12.74
CA LEU A 189 -18.60 7.77 12.81
C LEU A 189 -19.69 7.96 13.87
N ALA A 190 -19.33 8.57 15.03
CA ALA A 190 -20.28 8.93 16.06
C ALA A 190 -21.26 10.01 15.59
N TRP A 191 -20.79 11.00 14.84
CA TRP A 191 -21.62 12.02 14.22
C TRP A 191 -22.61 11.40 13.21
N LEU A 192 -22.14 10.48 12.35
CA LEU A 192 -23.04 9.74 11.42
C LEU A 192 -24.08 8.91 12.18
N ALA A 193 -23.68 8.28 13.28
CA ALA A 193 -24.61 7.51 14.11
C ALA A 193 -25.69 8.42 14.74
N TYR A 194 -25.29 9.61 15.22
CA TYR A 194 -26.22 10.61 15.75
C TYR A 194 -27.20 11.11 14.69
N GLN A 195 -26.75 11.28 13.45
CA GLN A 195 -27.60 11.66 12.30
C GLN A 195 -28.48 10.49 11.78
N GLY A 196 -28.33 9.29 12.32
CA GLY A 196 -29.02 8.10 11.82
C GLY A 196 -28.54 7.67 10.42
N GLN A 197 -27.32 7.97 10.04
CA GLN A 197 -26.75 7.70 8.70
C GLN A 197 -25.58 6.70 8.72
N ASN A 198 -25.24 6.14 9.89
CA ASN A 198 -24.14 5.20 10.02
C ASN A 198 -24.51 3.84 9.40
N ALA A 199 -23.81 3.46 8.34
CA ALA A 199 -24.09 2.24 7.59
C ALA A 199 -23.90 0.97 8.43
N PHE A 200 -22.96 0.94 9.36
CA PHE A 200 -22.77 -0.21 10.25
C PHE A 200 -24.01 -0.45 11.12
N VAL A 201 -24.59 0.61 11.68
CA VAL A 201 -25.76 0.53 12.57
C VAL A 201 -27.01 0.13 11.78
N GLN A 202 -27.13 0.61 10.54
CA GLN A 202 -28.32 0.39 9.70
C GLN A 202 -28.28 -0.92 8.90
N SER A 203 -27.10 -1.54 8.77
CA SER A 203 -26.92 -2.73 7.95
C SER A 203 -27.37 -4.00 8.65
N ALA A 204 -27.78 -4.99 7.85
CA ALA A 204 -27.99 -6.36 8.31
C ALA A 204 -26.66 -7.03 8.72
N LEU A 205 -26.75 -8.06 9.56
CA LEU A 205 -25.59 -8.77 10.13
C LEU A 205 -24.51 -9.16 9.09
N PRO A 206 -24.79 -9.65 7.88
CA PRO A 206 -23.75 -9.97 6.90
C PRO A 206 -22.93 -8.75 6.48
N ALA A 207 -23.57 -7.60 6.26
CA ALA A 207 -22.87 -6.36 5.92
C ALA A 207 -22.11 -5.80 7.10
N GLN A 208 -22.63 -5.89 8.33
CA GLN A 208 -21.89 -5.56 9.55
C GLN A 208 -20.60 -6.39 9.69
N CYS A 209 -20.69 -7.71 9.44
CA CYS A 209 -19.51 -8.58 9.45
C CYS A 209 -18.48 -8.17 8.39
N LEU A 210 -18.91 -7.80 7.19
CA LEU A 210 -18.02 -7.30 6.14
C LEU A 210 -17.37 -5.97 6.54
N ILE A 211 -18.13 -5.03 7.11
CA ILE A 211 -17.60 -3.76 7.59
C ILE A 211 -16.59 -3.99 8.73
N ALA A 212 -16.90 -4.88 9.68
CA ALA A 212 -15.99 -5.23 10.78
C ALA A 212 -14.72 -5.95 10.27
N ALA A 213 -14.83 -6.78 9.22
CA ALA A 213 -13.69 -7.43 8.57
C ALA A 213 -12.72 -6.41 7.93
N ALA A 214 -13.14 -5.15 7.72
CA ALA A 214 -12.26 -4.07 7.30
C ALA A 214 -11.02 -3.90 8.20
N GLY A 215 -11.14 -4.22 9.49
CA GLY A 215 -10.03 -4.17 10.45
C GLY A 215 -8.86 -5.08 10.04
N PRO A 216 -9.01 -6.39 10.09
CA PRO A 216 -7.96 -7.32 9.70
C PRO A 216 -7.57 -7.18 8.22
N ILE A 217 -8.52 -6.95 7.31
CA ILE A 217 -8.27 -6.73 5.88
C ILE A 217 -7.36 -5.50 5.65
N THR A 218 -7.43 -4.49 6.50
CA THR A 218 -6.54 -3.32 6.46
C THR A 218 -5.23 -3.58 7.19
N ALA A 219 -5.30 -4.11 8.42
CA ALA A 219 -4.13 -4.25 9.29
C ALA A 219 -3.13 -5.30 8.78
N VAL A 220 -3.61 -6.46 8.31
CA VAL A 220 -2.74 -7.56 7.89
C VAL A 220 -1.81 -7.16 6.73
N PRO A 221 -2.29 -6.62 5.59
CA PRO A 221 -1.38 -6.24 4.52
C PRO A 221 -0.45 -5.07 4.90
N LEU A 222 -0.89 -4.11 5.73
CA LEU A 222 -0.02 -3.03 6.23
C LEU A 222 1.08 -3.57 7.16
N LEU A 223 0.78 -4.56 7.99
CA LEU A 223 1.79 -5.24 8.81
C LEU A 223 2.80 -6.00 7.95
N LEU A 224 2.31 -6.73 6.96
CA LEU A 224 3.15 -7.45 6.00
C LEU A 224 4.02 -6.49 5.18
N PHE A 225 3.44 -5.40 4.69
CA PHE A 225 4.16 -4.35 3.98
C PHE A 225 5.28 -3.74 4.84
N ALA A 226 4.96 -3.29 6.06
CA ALA A 226 5.95 -2.70 6.96
C ALA A 226 7.05 -3.71 7.35
N ALA A 227 6.69 -4.98 7.58
CA ALA A 227 7.64 -6.04 7.84
C ALA A 227 8.53 -6.32 6.62
N GLY A 228 7.98 -6.28 5.41
CA GLY A 228 8.70 -6.41 4.14
C GLY A 228 9.65 -5.24 3.90
N ALA A 229 9.16 -3.99 3.96
CA ALA A 229 9.91 -2.77 3.72
C ALA A 229 11.19 -2.67 4.57
N ARG A 230 11.13 -3.16 5.81
CA ARG A 230 12.28 -3.18 6.73
C ARG A 230 13.35 -4.22 6.37
N ARG A 231 13.06 -5.19 5.49
CA ARG A 231 13.90 -6.35 5.19
C ARG A 231 14.47 -6.37 3.78
N ILE A 232 13.90 -5.57 2.88
CA ILE A 232 14.32 -5.52 1.47
C ILE A 232 14.61 -4.08 1.04
N PRO A 233 15.39 -3.88 -0.03
CA PRO A 233 15.59 -2.56 -0.63
C PRO A 233 14.26 -1.91 -1.09
N MET A 234 14.19 -0.58 -1.08
CA MET A 234 13.03 0.17 -1.59
C MET A 234 12.80 -0.08 -3.08
N SER A 235 13.87 -0.25 -3.84
CA SER A 235 13.82 -0.64 -5.25
C SER A 235 13.11 -1.98 -5.46
N THR A 236 13.44 -3.00 -4.66
CA THR A 236 12.76 -4.31 -4.68
C THR A 236 11.31 -4.19 -4.21
N LEU A 237 11.07 -3.43 -3.13
CA LEU A 237 9.73 -3.18 -2.60
C LEU A 237 8.84 -2.51 -3.66
N GLY A 238 9.37 -1.49 -4.35
CA GLY A 238 8.67 -0.79 -5.42
C GLY A 238 8.30 -1.71 -6.58
N LEU A 239 9.23 -2.54 -7.05
CA LEU A 239 8.93 -3.43 -8.18
C LEU A 239 7.91 -4.51 -7.82
N LEU A 240 7.97 -5.09 -6.62
CA LEU A 240 6.94 -6.03 -6.14
C LEU A 240 5.55 -5.38 -6.06
N GLN A 241 5.47 -4.06 -5.91
CA GLN A 241 4.21 -3.32 -5.85
C GLN A 241 3.36 -3.46 -7.12
N TYR A 242 3.97 -3.70 -8.29
CA TYR A 242 3.23 -3.94 -9.53
C TYR A 242 2.33 -5.19 -9.49
N ILE A 243 2.52 -6.10 -8.53
CA ILE A 243 1.63 -7.25 -8.31
C ILE A 243 0.18 -6.79 -8.09
N ALA A 244 -0.03 -5.76 -7.25
CA ALA A 244 -1.36 -5.29 -6.93
C ALA A 244 -2.14 -4.77 -8.14
N PRO A 245 -1.64 -3.78 -8.92
CA PRO A 245 -2.35 -3.30 -10.10
C PRO A 245 -2.48 -4.36 -11.21
N SER A 246 -1.54 -5.32 -11.30
CA SER A 246 -1.67 -6.44 -12.24
C SER A 246 -2.85 -7.36 -11.87
N LEU A 247 -3.00 -7.70 -10.59
CA LEU A 247 -4.13 -8.48 -10.11
C LEU A 247 -5.45 -7.71 -10.25
N GLN A 248 -5.46 -6.40 -9.94
CA GLN A 248 -6.65 -5.56 -10.12
C GLN A 248 -7.09 -5.50 -11.59
N LEU A 249 -6.14 -5.40 -12.52
CA LEU A 249 -6.44 -5.46 -13.94
C LEU A 249 -7.04 -6.81 -14.33
N LEU A 250 -6.44 -7.93 -13.89
CA LEU A 250 -6.98 -9.27 -14.16
C LEU A 250 -8.40 -9.41 -13.63
N LEU A 251 -8.68 -8.92 -12.42
CA LEU A 251 -10.03 -8.90 -11.85
C LEU A 251 -10.97 -8.01 -12.67
N GLY A 252 -10.52 -6.82 -13.08
CA GLY A 252 -11.29 -5.91 -13.94
C GLY A 252 -11.75 -6.58 -15.22
N VAL A 253 -10.83 -7.25 -15.90
CA VAL A 253 -11.13 -7.95 -17.16
C VAL A 253 -11.97 -9.21 -16.94
N LEU A 254 -11.60 -10.09 -15.99
CA LEU A 254 -12.20 -11.41 -15.84
C LEU A 254 -13.52 -11.40 -15.06
N PHE A 255 -13.66 -10.54 -14.05
CA PHE A 255 -14.84 -10.49 -13.19
C PHE A 255 -15.77 -9.31 -13.51
N PHE A 256 -15.21 -8.15 -13.87
CA PHE A 256 -16.00 -6.95 -14.09
C PHE A 256 -16.24 -6.66 -15.58
N GLY A 257 -15.69 -7.48 -16.51
CA GLY A 257 -15.89 -7.34 -17.95
C GLY A 257 -15.29 -6.08 -18.56
N GLU A 258 -14.29 -5.46 -17.88
CA GLU A 258 -13.64 -4.25 -18.39
C GLU A 258 -12.81 -4.55 -19.65
N SER A 259 -12.80 -3.62 -20.60
CA SER A 259 -11.99 -3.77 -21.82
C SER A 259 -10.51 -3.52 -21.52
N PHE A 260 -9.66 -4.48 -21.87
CA PHE A 260 -8.21 -4.38 -21.74
C PHE A 260 -7.59 -3.39 -22.75
N GLY A 261 -8.13 -3.34 -23.95
CA GLY A 261 -7.96 -2.40 -25.07
C GLY A 261 -6.68 -1.59 -25.10
N ALA A 262 -6.84 -0.27 -25.16
CA ALA A 262 -5.74 0.68 -25.40
C ALA A 262 -4.65 0.73 -24.32
N ARG A 263 -4.91 0.23 -23.11
CA ARG A 263 -3.93 0.22 -22.00
C ARG A 263 -2.99 -0.98 -22.01
N ALA A 264 -3.29 -2.01 -22.81
CA ALA A 264 -2.55 -3.26 -22.87
C ALA A 264 -1.03 -3.09 -23.08
N PRO A 265 -0.53 -2.25 -24.02
CA PRO A 265 0.90 -2.10 -24.24
C PRO A 265 1.65 -1.60 -22.99
N GLY A 266 1.06 -0.67 -22.22
CA GLY A 266 1.66 -0.18 -20.97
C GLY A 266 1.81 -1.30 -19.92
N PHE A 267 0.79 -2.14 -19.77
CA PHE A 267 0.84 -3.28 -18.85
C PHE A 267 1.88 -4.33 -19.29
N PHE A 268 1.93 -4.66 -20.57
CA PHE A 268 2.94 -5.59 -21.09
C PHE A 268 4.36 -5.06 -20.87
N ALA A 269 4.60 -3.76 -21.07
CA ALA A 269 5.89 -3.15 -20.80
C ALA A 269 6.26 -3.23 -19.29
N ILE A 270 5.30 -3.01 -18.39
CA ILE A 270 5.52 -3.15 -16.94
C ILE A 270 5.83 -4.61 -16.57
N TRP A 271 5.09 -5.57 -17.12
CA TRP A 271 5.38 -6.99 -16.87
C TRP A 271 6.73 -7.42 -17.46
N ALA A 272 7.13 -6.88 -18.60
CA ALA A 272 8.48 -7.10 -19.14
C ALA A 272 9.55 -6.52 -18.20
N ALA A 273 9.34 -5.32 -17.65
CA ALA A 273 10.24 -4.72 -16.64
C ALA A 273 10.36 -5.60 -15.40
N LEU A 274 9.22 -6.12 -14.87
CA LEU A 274 9.20 -7.05 -13.74
C LEU A 274 9.95 -8.35 -14.05
N ALA A 275 9.76 -8.90 -15.24
CA ALA A 275 10.45 -10.12 -15.69
C ALA A 275 11.97 -9.90 -15.73
N VAL A 276 12.44 -8.80 -16.34
CA VAL A 276 13.86 -8.44 -16.40
C VAL A 276 14.46 -8.32 -15.01
N TYR A 277 13.77 -7.60 -14.11
CA TYR A 277 14.25 -7.42 -12.73
C TYR A 277 14.30 -8.74 -11.95
N SER A 278 13.24 -9.56 -12.07
CA SER A 278 13.13 -10.83 -11.35
C SER A 278 14.16 -11.84 -11.84
N LEU A 279 14.36 -11.95 -13.14
CA LEU A 279 15.34 -12.84 -13.76
C LEU A 279 16.77 -12.44 -13.35
N GLU A 280 17.08 -11.15 -13.32
CA GLU A 280 18.37 -10.65 -12.84
C GLU A 280 18.60 -11.05 -11.39
N GLY A 281 17.59 -10.84 -10.52
CA GLY A 281 17.66 -11.21 -9.11
C GLY A 281 17.87 -12.70 -8.89
N LEU A 282 17.16 -13.56 -9.63
CA LEU A 282 17.29 -15.01 -9.58
C LEU A 282 18.67 -15.47 -10.08
N TRP A 283 19.12 -14.93 -11.19
CA TRP A 283 20.45 -15.24 -11.74
C TRP A 283 21.58 -14.93 -10.77
N GLN A 284 21.52 -13.77 -10.11
CA GLN A 284 22.50 -13.39 -9.11
C GLN A 284 22.46 -14.28 -7.86
N ALA A 285 21.25 -14.67 -7.43
CA ALA A 285 21.11 -15.59 -6.29
C ALA A 285 21.70 -16.97 -6.62
N TRP A 286 21.54 -17.43 -7.86
CA TRP A 286 22.11 -18.67 -8.35
C TRP A 286 23.63 -18.59 -8.46
N ALA A 287 24.15 -17.55 -9.11
CA ALA A 287 25.58 -17.32 -9.25
C ALA A 287 26.31 -17.15 -7.88
N ALA A 288 25.64 -16.60 -6.88
CA ALA A 288 26.18 -16.49 -5.53
C ALA A 288 26.25 -17.86 -4.83
N ARG A 289 25.29 -18.76 -5.07
CA ARG A 289 25.31 -20.12 -4.55
C ARG A 289 26.44 -20.95 -5.16
N GLU A 290 26.66 -20.87 -6.46
CA GLU A 290 27.77 -21.56 -7.12
C GLU A 290 29.12 -21.11 -6.60
N ARG A 291 29.33 -19.79 -6.41
CA ARG A 291 30.58 -19.26 -5.82
C ARG A 291 30.81 -19.74 -4.38
N ALA A 292 29.73 -19.93 -3.60
CA ALA A 292 29.84 -20.42 -2.23
C ALA A 292 30.09 -21.94 -2.15
N GLN A 293 29.87 -22.68 -3.24
CA GLN A 293 30.10 -24.12 -3.37
C GLN A 293 31.39 -24.48 -4.12
N ALA A 294 32.04 -23.48 -4.73
CA ALA A 294 33.34 -23.67 -5.35
C ALA A 294 34.40 -23.90 -4.27
N PRO A 295 35.24 -24.95 -4.39
CA PRO A 295 36.24 -25.36 -3.37
C PRO A 295 37.31 -24.29 -3.13
#